data_4905f245c9965efd405132fc9250f25a
#
_entry.id   4905f245c9965efd405132fc9250f25a
#
_cell.length_a   1.000
_cell.length_b   1.000
_cell.length_c   1.000
_cell.angle_alpha   90.00
_cell.angle_beta   90.00
_cell.angle_gamma   90.00
#
_symmetry.space_group_name_H-M   'P 1'
#
loop_
_entity.id
_entity.type
_entity.pdbx_description
1 polymer ?
#
loop_
_entity_poly.entity_id
_entity_poly.type
_entity_poly.pdbx_seq_one_letter_code
_entity_poly.pdbx_strand_id
1 'polypeptide(L)'
;MAYTYEERPVYPNDRIKTFVETLTDSEMADIVVGVGMFGGRNRFDLPGSVGNTTSKFWDRGLANVALCDGPAGLRIQRHSTVDKKGKIKPVQMAMSIFESAPDFVKKLMTGNPEKEPSLYQFTTAFPVTAALAQTWNAPLLREVGSAIHREMKEYGCTYWLAPAVNIHRNPLCGRNFEYYSEDPRLTGYLAAAITRGVQQEPGFYVTVKHFACNNQEDNRNFVSSNVSQRALREIYLRAFEFPVRRGGAKSVMTSYNRLNGVYTPNSYDLCTKILRCEWGFDGVVMTDWFSTNPGQAGSALALAAGNDLIMPGGTIFKRDILKGLTDGRLSREALRRCCANVAASILDSAIQREYIG
;
A
#
# COMPACT_ATOMS: atom_id res chain seq x y z
N MET A 1 -26.02 -18.94 -8.15
CA MET A 1 -25.51 -18.56 -9.47
C MET A 1 -24.03 -18.88 -9.50
N ALA A 2 -23.60 -19.73 -10.43
CA ALA A 2 -22.19 -19.93 -10.66
C ALA A 2 -21.66 -18.66 -11.35
N TYR A 3 -20.79 -17.93 -10.71
CA TYR A 3 -20.10 -16.78 -11.32
C TYR A 3 -19.09 -17.36 -12.32
N THR A 4 -19.28 -17.12 -13.60
CA THR A 4 -18.25 -17.31 -14.61
C THR A 4 -17.22 -16.20 -14.41
N TYR A 5 -16.06 -16.54 -13.89
CA TYR A 5 -14.94 -15.62 -13.78
C TYR A 5 -14.29 -15.51 -15.17
N GLU A 6 -14.47 -14.38 -15.84
CA GLU A 6 -13.62 -14.05 -16.97
C GLU A 6 -12.20 -13.80 -16.43
N GLU A 7 -11.26 -14.65 -16.81
CA GLU A 7 -9.87 -14.40 -16.53
C GLU A 7 -9.47 -13.11 -17.23
N ARG A 8 -9.06 -12.12 -16.46
CA ARG A 8 -8.54 -10.88 -17.02
C ARG A 8 -7.25 -11.17 -17.77
N PRO A 9 -6.98 -10.45 -18.87
CA PRO A 9 -5.71 -10.59 -19.56
C PRO A 9 -4.56 -10.32 -18.58
N VAL A 10 -3.48 -11.09 -18.70
CA VAL A 10 -2.27 -10.95 -17.89
C VAL A 10 -1.69 -9.53 -17.99
N TYR A 11 -1.87 -8.90 -19.15
CA TYR A 11 -1.35 -7.57 -19.43
C TYR A 11 -2.48 -6.57 -19.68
N PRO A 12 -2.44 -5.39 -19.04
CA PRO A 12 -3.43 -4.33 -19.26
C PRO A 12 -3.40 -3.75 -20.68
N ASN A 13 -2.22 -3.72 -21.34
CA ASN A 13 -2.02 -3.22 -22.69
C ASN A 13 -0.69 -3.73 -23.28
N ASP A 14 -0.46 -3.45 -24.58
CA ASP A 14 0.73 -3.93 -25.31
C ASP A 14 2.04 -3.29 -24.81
N ARG A 15 2.04 -2.04 -24.35
CA ARG A 15 3.23 -1.39 -23.76
C ARG A 15 3.72 -2.17 -22.53
N ILE A 16 2.80 -2.51 -21.64
CA ILE A 16 3.09 -3.31 -20.43
C ILE A 16 3.56 -4.72 -20.83
N LYS A 17 2.88 -5.35 -21.79
CA LYS A 17 3.25 -6.66 -22.30
C LYS A 17 4.70 -6.66 -22.81
N THR A 18 5.02 -5.74 -23.70
CA THR A 18 6.36 -5.60 -24.28
C THR A 18 7.42 -5.41 -23.19
N PHE A 19 7.16 -4.55 -22.21
CA PHE A 19 8.08 -4.31 -21.10
C PHE A 19 8.29 -5.60 -20.28
N VAL A 20 7.21 -6.23 -19.80
CA VAL A 20 7.29 -7.39 -18.89
C VAL A 20 7.89 -8.61 -19.58
N GLU A 21 7.64 -8.82 -20.87
CA GLU A 21 8.20 -9.95 -21.64
C GLU A 21 9.72 -9.87 -21.82
N THR A 22 10.33 -8.67 -21.67
CA THR A 22 11.78 -8.51 -21.68
C THR A 22 12.46 -8.84 -20.35
N LEU A 23 11.68 -9.07 -19.28
CA LEU A 23 12.21 -9.26 -17.95
C LEU A 23 12.54 -10.71 -17.65
N THR A 24 13.65 -10.93 -16.96
CA THR A 24 13.95 -12.20 -16.29
C THR A 24 13.09 -12.39 -15.05
N ASP A 25 12.98 -13.61 -14.54
CA ASP A 25 12.24 -13.91 -13.31
C ASP A 25 12.78 -13.14 -12.12
N SER A 26 14.12 -12.93 -12.05
CA SER A 26 14.76 -12.12 -11.01
C SER A 26 14.41 -10.65 -11.11
N GLU A 27 14.29 -10.09 -12.30
CA GLU A 27 13.88 -8.70 -12.53
C GLU A 27 12.40 -8.49 -12.24
N MET A 28 11.54 -9.42 -12.63
CA MET A 28 10.13 -9.39 -12.23
C MET A 28 9.97 -9.43 -10.71
N ALA A 29 10.76 -10.28 -10.02
CA ALA A 29 10.77 -10.30 -8.56
C ALA A 29 11.28 -9.00 -7.94
N ASP A 30 12.16 -8.24 -8.61
CA ASP A 30 12.56 -6.89 -8.16
C ASP A 30 11.41 -5.88 -8.28
N ILE A 31 10.54 -5.98 -9.29
CA ILE A 31 9.41 -5.07 -9.48
C ILE A 31 8.30 -5.30 -8.43
N VAL A 32 8.02 -6.56 -8.10
CA VAL A 32 6.97 -6.93 -7.15
C VAL A 32 7.40 -6.88 -5.68
N VAL A 33 8.63 -6.48 -5.40
CA VAL A 33 9.17 -6.33 -4.04
C VAL A 33 9.50 -4.87 -3.78
N GLY A 34 8.95 -4.31 -2.72
CA GLY A 34 9.24 -2.94 -2.30
C GLY A 34 10.69 -2.72 -1.87
N VAL A 35 11.08 -1.46 -1.80
CA VAL A 35 12.41 -1.02 -1.36
C VAL A 35 12.32 0.23 -0.49
N GLY A 36 13.38 0.57 0.21
CA GLY A 36 13.58 1.92 0.76
C GLY A 36 13.20 2.13 2.21
N MET A 37 12.53 1.20 2.89
CA MET A 37 12.23 1.38 4.32
C MET A 37 13.48 1.43 5.20
N PHE A 38 14.53 0.68 4.83
CA PHE A 38 15.79 0.59 5.58
C PHE A 38 16.98 1.21 4.83
N GLY A 39 16.71 2.11 3.91
CA GLY A 39 17.73 2.74 3.07
C GLY A 39 17.94 1.97 1.76
N GLY A 40 17.96 2.69 0.70
CA GLY A 40 18.25 2.27 -0.66
C GLY A 40 18.56 3.55 -1.44
N ARG A 41 19.32 3.47 -2.51
CA ARG A 41 19.44 4.60 -3.42
C ARG A 41 18.29 4.49 -4.42
N ASN A 42 17.21 5.23 -4.18
CA ASN A 42 16.17 5.46 -5.18
C ASN A 42 16.55 6.69 -6.02
N ARG A 43 16.15 6.73 -7.28
CA ARG A 43 16.33 7.95 -8.09
C ARG A 43 15.35 9.02 -7.69
N PHE A 44 14.12 8.66 -7.41
CA PHE A 44 13.17 9.49 -6.70
C PHE A 44 13.09 9.03 -5.24
N ASP A 45 13.32 9.92 -4.30
CA ASP A 45 13.24 9.64 -2.86
C ASP A 45 12.48 10.76 -2.14
N LEU A 46 11.41 10.36 -1.45
CA LEU A 46 10.61 11.25 -0.62
C LEU A 46 10.97 11.03 0.85
N PRO A 47 11.60 11.99 1.53
CA PRO A 47 11.95 11.84 2.93
C PRO A 47 10.73 11.54 3.80
N GLY A 48 10.79 10.43 4.53
CA GLY A 48 9.69 9.94 5.36
C GLY A 48 8.67 9.07 4.66
N SER A 49 8.86 8.75 3.38
CA SER A 49 8.12 7.66 2.75
C SER A 49 8.35 6.37 3.52
N VAL A 50 7.31 5.55 3.65
CA VAL A 50 7.41 4.26 4.36
C VAL A 50 7.84 3.11 3.44
N GLY A 51 8.06 3.40 2.17
CA GLY A 51 8.56 2.48 1.15
C GLY A 51 8.49 3.09 -0.23
N ASN A 52 9.15 2.43 -1.17
CA ASN A 52 9.17 2.78 -2.58
C ASN A 52 9.07 1.51 -3.43
N THR A 53 8.76 1.66 -4.71
CA THR A 53 9.05 0.63 -5.71
C THR A 53 10.51 0.71 -6.14
N THR A 54 11.02 -0.29 -6.84
CA THR A 54 12.44 -0.33 -7.25
C THR A 54 12.78 0.71 -8.32
N SER A 55 13.93 1.38 -8.20
CA SER A 55 14.48 2.29 -9.22
C SER A 55 15.42 1.60 -10.24
N LYS A 56 15.55 0.28 -10.19
CA LYS A 56 16.46 -0.49 -11.06
C LYS A 56 16.15 -0.37 -12.55
N PHE A 57 14.90 -0.04 -12.89
CA PHE A 57 14.42 0.02 -14.26
C PHE A 57 14.24 1.45 -14.80
N TRP A 58 14.78 2.43 -14.09
CA TRP A 58 14.68 3.84 -14.49
C TRP A 58 15.23 4.09 -15.90
N ASP A 59 16.42 3.54 -16.19
CA ASP A 59 17.06 3.65 -17.52
C ASP A 59 16.36 2.78 -18.60
N ARG A 60 15.39 1.97 -18.20
CA ARG A 60 14.51 1.19 -19.08
C ARG A 60 13.09 1.79 -19.17
N GLY A 61 12.91 3.02 -18.72
CA GLY A 61 11.66 3.77 -18.85
C GLY A 61 10.61 3.48 -17.76
N LEU A 62 10.99 2.91 -16.61
CA LEU A 62 10.12 2.69 -15.47
C LEU A 62 10.64 3.41 -14.21
N ALA A 63 9.95 4.47 -13.77
CA ALA A 63 10.29 5.21 -12.57
C ALA A 63 10.11 4.35 -11.30
N ASN A 64 10.63 4.82 -10.16
CA ASN A 64 10.18 4.38 -8.86
C ASN A 64 9.23 5.39 -8.25
N VAL A 65 8.31 4.92 -7.40
CA VAL A 65 7.29 5.76 -6.78
C VAL A 65 7.26 5.55 -5.27
N ALA A 66 6.94 6.63 -4.54
CA ALA A 66 6.91 6.64 -3.08
C ALA A 66 5.53 6.27 -2.51
N LEU A 67 5.56 5.56 -1.38
CA LEU A 67 4.41 5.19 -0.58
C LEU A 67 4.45 5.95 0.75
N CYS A 68 3.40 6.71 1.06
CA CYS A 68 3.30 7.53 2.26
C CYS A 68 2.16 7.07 3.15
N ASP A 69 2.45 6.85 4.44
CA ASP A 69 1.44 6.49 5.42
C ASP A 69 0.70 7.74 5.94
N GLY A 70 -0.31 7.54 6.75
CA GLY A 70 -0.99 8.58 7.52
C GLY A 70 -2.49 8.72 7.22
N PRO A 71 -3.37 7.96 7.90
CA PRO A 71 -4.82 8.07 7.73
C PRO A 71 -5.41 9.45 8.09
N ALA A 72 -4.70 10.24 8.91
CA ALA A 72 -5.07 11.61 9.26
C ALA A 72 -4.30 12.68 8.45
N GLY A 73 -3.91 12.39 7.22
CA GLY A 73 -3.08 13.22 6.35
C GLY A 73 -1.74 12.58 6.02
N LEU A 74 -0.97 13.15 5.11
CA LEU A 74 0.34 12.58 4.75
C LEU A 74 1.30 12.62 5.94
N ARG A 75 1.86 11.47 6.30
CA ARG A 75 2.92 11.37 7.30
C ARG A 75 4.26 11.20 6.59
N ILE A 76 4.95 12.30 6.40
CA ILE A 76 6.30 12.37 5.83
C ILE A 76 7.27 12.99 6.84
N GLN A 77 8.56 13.00 6.52
CA GLN A 77 9.59 13.52 7.43
C GLN A 77 9.54 15.05 7.49
N ARG A 78 9.14 15.60 8.64
CA ARG A 78 9.00 17.05 8.83
C ARG A 78 10.34 17.79 8.72
N HIS A 79 11.40 17.25 9.32
CA HIS A 79 12.72 17.89 9.38
C HIS A 79 13.81 16.88 9.05
N SER A 80 14.56 17.18 8.02
CA SER A 80 15.72 16.41 7.57
C SER A 80 16.91 17.34 7.38
N THR A 81 18.10 16.77 7.25
CA THR A 81 19.29 17.47 6.79
C THR A 81 19.84 16.86 5.53
N VAL A 82 20.60 17.64 4.78
CA VAL A 82 21.26 17.19 3.54
C VAL A 82 22.76 17.20 3.78
N ASP A 83 23.41 16.04 3.75
CA ASP A 83 24.85 15.94 3.93
C ASP A 83 25.62 16.43 2.68
N LYS A 84 26.95 16.56 2.81
CA LYS A 84 27.84 17.03 1.72
C LYS A 84 27.80 16.17 0.45
N LYS A 85 27.26 14.95 0.53
CA LYS A 85 27.07 14.02 -0.59
C LYS A 85 25.64 14.07 -1.16
N GLY A 86 24.81 15.01 -0.69
CA GLY A 86 23.41 15.11 -1.08
C GLY A 86 22.49 14.06 -0.44
N LYS A 87 22.97 13.30 0.56
CA LYS A 87 22.14 12.31 1.24
C LYS A 87 21.25 12.99 2.26
N ILE A 88 19.96 12.74 2.18
CA ILE A 88 18.96 13.24 3.12
C ILE A 88 18.88 12.30 4.32
N LYS A 89 18.91 12.88 5.53
CA LYS A 89 18.78 12.16 6.80
C LYS A 89 17.73 12.85 7.69
N PRO A 90 16.84 12.09 8.36
CA PRO A 90 15.92 12.66 9.31
C PRO A 90 16.66 13.26 10.51
N VAL A 91 16.19 14.38 11.05
CA VAL A 91 16.71 14.93 12.32
C VAL A 91 16.19 14.12 13.50
N GLN A 92 14.96 13.64 13.39
CA GLN A 92 14.34 12.74 14.36
C GLN A 92 13.71 11.56 13.64
N MET A 93 13.87 10.37 14.20
CA MET A 93 13.28 9.16 13.61
C MET A 93 11.76 9.18 13.86
N ALA A 94 10.98 9.17 12.78
CA ALA A 94 9.52 9.23 12.85
C ALA A 94 8.83 7.90 13.25
N MET A 95 9.59 6.81 13.33
CA MET A 95 9.05 5.48 13.64
C MET A 95 9.39 5.07 15.06
N SER A 96 8.37 4.73 15.85
CA SER A 96 8.50 4.28 17.25
C SER A 96 9.43 3.06 17.43
N ILE A 97 9.55 2.22 16.41
CA ILE A 97 10.47 1.05 16.44
C ILE A 97 11.94 1.46 16.69
N PHE A 98 12.31 2.71 16.39
CA PHE A 98 13.66 3.22 16.64
C PHE A 98 13.79 4.01 17.95
N GLU A 99 12.70 4.25 18.69
CA GLU A 99 12.76 4.97 19.97
C GLU A 99 13.62 4.23 20.99
N SER A 100 13.59 2.89 20.97
CA SER A 100 14.40 2.03 21.84
C SER A 100 15.81 1.74 21.29
N ALA A 101 16.18 2.26 20.11
CA ALA A 101 17.51 2.01 19.55
C ALA A 101 18.59 2.72 20.38
N PRO A 102 19.82 2.11 20.52
CA PRO A 102 20.93 2.76 21.18
C PRO A 102 21.31 4.10 20.54
N ASP A 103 21.78 5.06 21.33
CA ASP A 103 22.06 6.43 20.88
C ASP A 103 23.10 6.50 19.75
N PHE A 104 24.09 5.60 19.72
CA PHE A 104 25.05 5.56 18.63
C PHE A 104 24.42 5.16 17.30
N VAL A 105 23.39 4.27 17.32
CA VAL A 105 22.62 3.88 16.14
C VAL A 105 21.77 5.05 15.67
N LYS A 106 21.09 5.75 16.61
CA LYS A 106 20.33 6.96 16.29
C LYS A 106 21.19 8.01 15.63
N LYS A 107 22.38 8.33 16.20
CA LYS A 107 23.36 9.29 15.66
C LYS A 107 23.86 8.91 14.26
N LEU A 108 23.99 7.63 13.96
CA LEU A 108 24.41 7.17 12.64
C LEU A 108 23.29 7.37 11.58
N MET A 109 22.04 7.24 11.99
CA MET A 109 20.87 7.29 11.13
C MET A 109 20.25 8.69 11.00
N THR A 110 20.54 9.60 11.96
CA THR A 110 20.03 10.96 11.95
C THR A 110 21.05 11.97 11.42
N GLY A 111 20.56 13.10 10.90
CA GLY A 111 21.37 14.23 10.49
C GLY A 111 21.60 15.23 11.65
N ASN A 112 22.57 16.11 11.47
CA ASN A 112 22.90 17.15 12.45
C ASN A 112 22.55 18.53 11.88
N PRO A 113 21.44 19.17 12.33
CA PRO A 113 20.99 20.46 11.79
C PRO A 113 21.93 21.64 12.14
N GLU A 114 22.87 21.47 13.08
CA GLU A 114 23.88 22.48 13.37
C GLU A 114 25.04 22.50 12.34
N LYS A 115 25.21 21.38 11.59
CA LYS A 115 26.35 21.17 10.68
C LYS A 115 25.95 21.00 9.24
N GLU A 116 24.68 20.71 8.97
CA GLU A 116 24.15 20.36 7.67
C GLU A 116 22.94 21.23 7.33
N PRO A 117 22.74 21.62 6.07
CA PRO A 117 21.54 22.35 5.64
C PRO A 117 20.27 21.58 5.99
N SER A 118 19.29 22.29 6.51
CA SER A 118 17.99 21.75 6.89
C SER A 118 17.01 21.75 5.72
N LEU A 119 16.24 20.67 5.62
CA LEU A 119 15.10 20.51 4.71
C LEU A 119 13.83 20.32 5.55
N TYR A 120 12.81 21.13 5.27
CA TYR A 120 11.52 21.06 5.95
C TYR A 120 10.41 20.66 4.96
N GLN A 121 9.54 19.77 5.41
CA GLN A 121 8.34 19.34 4.71
C GLN A 121 7.16 19.42 5.68
N PHE A 122 6.15 20.21 5.34
CA PHE A 122 4.99 20.43 6.20
C PHE A 122 3.74 19.90 5.53
N THR A 123 3.03 19.03 6.22
CA THR A 123 1.75 18.48 5.80
C THR A 123 0.68 18.75 6.84
N THR A 124 -0.57 18.71 6.42
CA THR A 124 -1.72 18.97 7.30
C THR A 124 -2.06 17.75 8.15
N ALA A 125 -2.17 17.94 9.46
CA ALA A 125 -2.79 16.97 10.35
C ALA A 125 -4.31 17.22 10.36
N PHE A 126 -5.04 16.41 9.60
CA PHE A 126 -6.50 16.41 9.62
C PHE A 126 -7.03 15.71 10.88
N PRO A 127 -8.29 15.98 11.29
CA PRO A 127 -8.93 15.18 12.32
C PRO A 127 -8.84 13.69 12.02
N VAL A 128 -8.72 12.87 13.06
CA VAL A 128 -8.70 11.40 12.90
C VAL A 128 -9.96 10.91 12.21
N THR A 129 -9.87 9.81 11.48
CA THR A 129 -10.94 9.32 10.61
C THR A 129 -12.25 9.08 11.35
N ALA A 130 -12.18 8.58 12.60
CA ALA A 130 -13.36 8.42 13.46
C ALA A 130 -14.08 9.75 13.70
N ALA A 131 -13.34 10.87 13.90
CA ALA A 131 -13.94 12.20 14.07
C ALA A 131 -14.53 12.73 12.76
N LEU A 132 -13.84 12.55 11.64
CA LEU A 132 -14.36 12.92 10.32
C LEU A 132 -15.65 12.17 10.01
N ALA A 133 -15.76 10.90 10.41
CA ALA A 133 -16.96 10.09 10.19
C ALA A 133 -18.20 10.60 10.96
N GLN A 134 -17.99 11.23 12.13
CA GLN A 134 -19.09 11.83 12.91
C GLN A 134 -19.76 13.01 12.20
N THR A 135 -19.13 13.59 11.20
CA THR A 135 -19.75 14.67 10.40
C THR A 135 -20.87 14.19 9.49
N TRP A 136 -20.87 12.93 9.12
CA TRP A 136 -21.80 12.32 8.13
C TRP A 136 -21.79 13.06 6.78
N ASN A 137 -20.75 13.84 6.51
CA ASN A 137 -20.66 14.78 5.40
C ASN A 137 -19.68 14.30 4.32
N ALA A 138 -20.20 13.58 3.32
CA ALA A 138 -19.38 13.08 2.21
C ALA A 138 -18.76 14.19 1.35
N PRO A 139 -19.42 15.33 1.05
CA PRO A 139 -18.76 16.48 0.44
C PRO A 139 -17.53 16.95 1.20
N LEU A 140 -17.59 17.10 2.51
CA LEU A 140 -16.45 17.47 3.36
C LEU A 140 -15.30 16.44 3.22
N LEU A 141 -15.61 15.15 3.26
CA LEU A 141 -14.60 14.10 3.10
C LEU A 141 -13.91 14.18 1.73
N ARG A 142 -14.66 14.54 0.68
CA ARG A 142 -14.09 14.76 -0.65
C ARG A 142 -13.16 15.98 -0.68
N GLU A 143 -13.50 17.07 0.00
CA GLU A 143 -12.65 18.25 0.15
C GLU A 143 -11.36 17.95 0.92
N VAL A 144 -11.44 17.19 2.02
CA VAL A 144 -10.27 16.67 2.74
C VAL A 144 -9.39 15.84 1.80
N GLY A 145 -9.99 14.94 1.02
CA GLY A 145 -9.27 14.17 0.00
C GLY A 145 -8.58 15.05 -1.03
N SER A 146 -9.25 16.11 -1.49
CA SER A 146 -8.68 17.08 -2.44
C SER A 146 -7.52 17.89 -1.83
N ALA A 147 -7.57 18.17 -0.53
CA ALA A 147 -6.46 18.82 0.18
C ALA A 147 -5.25 17.87 0.28
N ILE A 148 -5.48 16.60 0.64
CA ILE A 148 -4.44 15.57 0.67
C ILE A 148 -3.82 15.38 -0.74
N HIS A 149 -4.65 15.35 -1.79
CA HIS A 149 -4.16 15.30 -3.17
C HIS A 149 -3.16 16.41 -3.49
N ARG A 150 -3.45 17.66 -3.09
CA ARG A 150 -2.52 18.78 -3.31
C ARG A 150 -1.17 18.57 -2.63
N GLU A 151 -1.18 18.06 -1.40
CA GLU A 151 0.06 17.71 -0.69
C GLU A 151 0.79 16.52 -1.34
N MET A 152 0.06 15.49 -1.79
CA MET A 152 0.65 14.40 -2.55
C MET A 152 1.36 14.89 -3.82
N LYS A 153 0.74 15.83 -4.53
CA LYS A 153 1.30 16.44 -5.74
C LYS A 153 2.52 17.30 -5.42
N GLU A 154 2.47 18.10 -4.37
CA GLU A 154 3.58 18.96 -3.93
C GLU A 154 4.82 18.16 -3.58
N TYR A 155 4.66 17.03 -2.87
CA TYR A 155 5.78 16.21 -2.40
C TYR A 155 6.12 15.00 -3.29
N GLY A 156 5.35 14.74 -4.34
CA GLY A 156 5.57 13.61 -5.24
C GLY A 156 5.17 12.25 -4.62
N CYS A 157 4.24 12.22 -3.67
CA CYS A 157 3.71 10.97 -3.14
C CYS A 157 2.73 10.33 -4.13
N THR A 158 3.01 9.10 -4.58
CA THR A 158 2.12 8.39 -5.52
C THR A 158 1.04 7.59 -4.80
N TYR A 159 1.41 6.84 -3.73
CA TYR A 159 0.47 6.05 -2.96
C TYR A 159 0.29 6.63 -1.55
N TRP A 160 -0.89 7.08 -1.24
CA TRP A 160 -1.31 7.36 0.13
C TRP A 160 -1.91 6.10 0.74
N LEU A 161 -1.30 5.60 1.86
CA LEU A 161 -1.71 4.36 2.52
C LEU A 161 -2.93 4.57 3.42
N ALA A 162 -4.01 5.04 2.82
CA ALA A 162 -5.33 5.28 3.40
C ALA A 162 -6.36 5.36 2.24
N PRO A 163 -7.67 5.29 2.54
CA PRO A 163 -8.31 5.24 3.86
C PRO A 163 -8.25 3.86 4.51
N ALA A 164 -8.32 3.83 5.85
CA ALA A 164 -8.46 2.60 6.62
C ALA A 164 -9.95 2.38 6.95
N VAL A 165 -10.51 1.22 6.58
CA VAL A 165 -11.96 1.01 6.53
C VAL A 165 -12.47 -0.23 7.28
N ASN A 166 -11.65 -0.82 8.15
CA ASN A 166 -12.14 -1.86 9.03
C ASN A 166 -13.21 -1.28 9.96
N ILE A 167 -14.23 -2.07 10.31
CA ILE A 167 -15.33 -1.58 11.16
C ILE A 167 -14.92 -1.59 12.64
N HIS A 168 -15.50 -0.68 13.43
CA HIS A 168 -15.40 -0.63 14.89
C HIS A 168 -16.20 -1.78 15.48
N ARG A 169 -15.62 -2.98 15.55
CA ARG A 169 -16.28 -4.14 16.13
C ARG A 169 -16.14 -4.20 17.64
N ASN A 170 -14.96 -3.81 18.14
CA ASN A 170 -14.62 -3.79 19.56
C ASN A 170 -14.04 -2.42 19.91
N PRO A 171 -14.57 -1.70 20.90
CA PRO A 171 -14.06 -0.40 21.30
C PRO A 171 -12.61 -0.43 21.80
N LEU A 172 -12.11 -1.57 22.23
CA LEU A 172 -10.73 -1.75 22.69
C LEU A 172 -9.73 -1.98 21.55
N CYS A 173 -10.17 -2.05 20.29
CA CYS A 173 -9.23 -2.14 19.18
C CYS A 173 -8.40 -0.86 19.06
N GLY A 174 -7.06 -0.99 19.20
CA GLY A 174 -6.13 0.12 19.25
C GLY A 174 -6.05 0.98 17.98
N ARG A 175 -6.65 0.53 16.86
CA ARG A 175 -6.68 1.25 15.59
C ARG A 175 -8.02 1.87 15.23
N ASN A 176 -9.02 1.85 16.14
CA ASN A 176 -10.33 2.44 15.86
C ASN A 176 -10.26 3.94 15.52
N PHE A 177 -9.26 4.67 16.00
CA PHE A 177 -9.09 6.09 15.69
C PHE A 177 -8.93 6.37 14.19
N GLU A 178 -8.31 5.45 13.45
CA GLU A 178 -8.11 5.57 12.00
C GLU A 178 -9.21 4.91 11.15
N TYR A 179 -10.14 4.20 11.78
CA TYR A 179 -11.31 3.62 11.13
C TYR A 179 -12.51 4.56 11.24
N TYR A 180 -13.51 4.40 10.37
CA TYR A 180 -14.63 5.36 10.27
C TYR A 180 -15.74 5.12 11.30
N SER A 181 -16.32 3.90 11.32
CA SER A 181 -17.53 3.57 12.06
C SER A 181 -17.68 2.07 12.26
N GLU A 182 -18.63 1.68 13.12
CA GLU A 182 -19.15 0.31 13.20
C GLU A 182 -20.07 -0.03 12.03
N ASP A 183 -20.72 0.99 11.41
CA ASP A 183 -21.56 0.81 10.24
C ASP A 183 -20.72 0.69 8.97
N PRO A 184 -20.75 -0.48 8.29
CA PRO A 184 -19.97 -0.71 7.08
C PRO A 184 -20.44 0.13 5.88
N ARG A 185 -21.70 0.54 5.84
CA ARG A 185 -22.24 1.37 4.77
C ARG A 185 -21.80 2.82 4.91
N LEU A 186 -21.88 3.38 6.12
CA LEU A 186 -21.37 4.72 6.43
C LEU A 186 -19.85 4.78 6.15
N THR A 187 -19.09 3.81 6.68
CA THR A 187 -17.64 3.66 6.44
C THR A 187 -17.33 3.66 4.96
N GLY A 188 -17.98 2.78 4.19
CA GLY A 188 -17.71 2.65 2.76
C GLY A 188 -18.09 3.90 1.96
N TYR A 189 -19.19 4.56 2.30
CA TYR A 189 -19.69 5.76 1.62
C TYR A 189 -18.72 6.94 1.81
N LEU A 190 -18.28 7.19 3.04
CA LEU A 190 -17.32 8.24 3.36
C LEU A 190 -15.93 7.94 2.77
N ALA A 191 -15.48 6.68 2.85
CA ALA A 191 -14.23 6.25 2.23
C ALA A 191 -14.24 6.42 0.70
N ALA A 192 -15.37 6.16 0.04
CA ALA A 192 -15.50 6.43 -1.40
C ALA A 192 -15.43 7.93 -1.73
N ALA A 193 -15.93 8.80 -0.84
CA ALA A 193 -15.88 10.24 -1.02
C ALA A 193 -14.44 10.77 -0.95
N ILE A 194 -13.69 10.41 0.08
CA ILE A 194 -12.28 10.83 0.23
C ILE A 194 -11.42 10.24 -0.90
N THR A 195 -11.67 9.00 -1.32
CA THR A 195 -10.99 8.38 -2.46
C THR A 195 -11.14 9.21 -3.74
N ARG A 196 -12.36 9.67 -4.06
CA ARG A 196 -12.58 10.55 -5.22
C ARG A 196 -11.89 11.90 -5.08
N GLY A 197 -11.74 12.41 -3.86
CA GLY A 197 -11.01 13.65 -3.62
C GLY A 197 -9.52 13.49 -3.87
N VAL A 198 -8.92 12.42 -3.33
CA VAL A 198 -7.49 12.13 -3.52
C VAL A 198 -7.17 11.80 -4.97
N GLN A 199 -8.00 11.00 -5.64
CA GLN A 199 -7.77 10.55 -7.01
C GLN A 199 -8.42 11.45 -8.08
N GLN A 200 -8.60 12.75 -7.79
CA GLN A 200 -9.22 13.69 -8.72
C GLN A 200 -8.38 13.95 -9.98
N GLU A 201 -7.08 13.75 -9.91
CA GLU A 201 -6.18 13.73 -11.05
C GLU A 201 -5.54 12.34 -11.18
N PRO A 202 -5.28 11.86 -12.42
CA PRO A 202 -4.60 10.56 -12.62
C PRO A 202 -3.18 10.56 -12.05
N GLY A 203 -2.74 9.40 -11.56
CA GLY A 203 -1.37 9.17 -11.11
C GLY A 203 -1.13 9.38 -9.63
N PHE A 204 -2.19 9.61 -8.85
CA PHE A 204 -2.20 9.65 -7.39
C PHE A 204 -3.21 8.63 -6.89
N TYR A 205 -2.82 7.78 -5.95
CA TYR A 205 -3.61 6.61 -5.58
C TYR A 205 -3.83 6.53 -4.07
N VAL A 206 -5.07 6.22 -3.67
CA VAL A 206 -5.35 5.74 -2.31
C VAL A 206 -5.02 4.26 -2.21
N THR A 207 -4.71 3.79 -1.00
CA THR A 207 -4.56 2.38 -0.67
C THR A 207 -5.54 2.03 0.43
N VAL A 208 -6.66 1.44 0.04
CA VAL A 208 -7.72 1.05 0.99
C VAL A 208 -7.25 -0.11 1.86
N LYS A 209 -7.27 0.05 3.20
CA LYS A 209 -6.69 -0.89 4.15
C LYS A 209 -7.60 -1.17 5.35
N HIS A 210 -7.44 -2.28 6.07
CA HIS A 210 -6.61 -3.45 5.84
C HIS A 210 -7.52 -4.61 5.42
N PHE A 211 -7.36 -5.11 4.25
CA PHE A 211 -8.25 -6.06 3.59
C PHE A 211 -7.90 -7.52 3.98
N ALA A 212 -8.72 -8.19 4.83
CA ALA A 212 -9.90 -7.75 5.51
C ALA A 212 -9.97 -8.31 6.93
N CYS A 213 -10.98 -7.82 7.70
CA CYS A 213 -11.28 -8.31 9.05
C CYS A 213 -10.18 -8.06 10.09
N ASN A 214 -9.37 -7.00 9.95
CA ASN A 214 -8.42 -6.56 10.97
C ASN A 214 -9.14 -5.72 12.03
N ASN A 215 -9.87 -6.37 12.94
CA ASN A 215 -10.72 -5.72 13.94
C ASN A 215 -10.18 -5.83 15.38
N GLN A 216 -8.96 -6.32 15.55
CA GLN A 216 -8.19 -6.30 16.81
C GLN A 216 -6.69 -6.21 16.51
N GLU A 217 -5.94 -5.63 17.46
CA GLU A 217 -4.49 -5.49 17.34
C GLU A 217 -3.73 -6.55 18.16
N ASP A 218 -4.33 -7.04 19.24
CA ASP A 218 -3.74 -8.10 20.05
C ASP A 218 -3.53 -9.36 19.22
N ASN A 219 -2.28 -9.82 19.17
CA ASN A 219 -1.86 -11.00 18.41
C ASN A 219 -2.25 -10.96 16.91
N ARG A 220 -2.34 -9.77 16.32
CA ARG A 220 -2.84 -9.53 14.94
C ARG A 220 -2.15 -10.39 13.87
N ASN A 221 -0.87 -10.74 14.09
CA ASN A 221 -0.09 -11.54 13.13
C ASN A 221 -0.50 -13.02 13.11
N PHE A 222 -1.20 -13.51 14.15
CA PHE A 222 -1.48 -14.95 14.32
C PHE A 222 -2.97 -15.24 14.60
N VAL A 223 -3.78 -14.21 14.84
CA VAL A 223 -5.22 -14.40 15.06
C VAL A 223 -5.93 -14.82 13.78
N SER A 224 -6.99 -15.62 13.92
CA SER A 224 -7.92 -15.94 12.84
C SER A 224 -9.28 -15.28 13.11
N SER A 225 -9.70 -14.40 12.21
CA SER A 225 -11.05 -13.86 12.19
C SER A 225 -11.97 -14.90 11.55
N ASN A 226 -12.77 -15.59 12.36
CA ASN A 226 -13.71 -16.61 11.87
C ASN A 226 -15.06 -15.98 11.61
N VAL A 227 -15.47 -15.95 10.35
CA VAL A 227 -16.64 -15.20 9.88
C VAL A 227 -17.43 -16.04 8.88
N SER A 228 -18.76 -16.06 9.02
CA SER A 228 -19.64 -16.68 8.01
C SER A 228 -19.56 -15.91 6.67
N GLN A 229 -19.82 -16.58 5.56
CA GLN A 229 -19.82 -15.96 4.23
C GLN A 229 -20.80 -14.79 4.15
N ARG A 230 -21.97 -14.89 4.79
CA ARG A 230 -22.97 -13.83 4.84
C ARG A 230 -22.42 -12.60 5.59
N ALA A 231 -21.94 -12.79 6.82
CA ALA A 231 -21.39 -11.68 7.61
C ALA A 231 -20.16 -11.05 6.94
N LEU A 232 -19.30 -11.87 6.31
CA LEU A 232 -18.14 -11.38 5.55
C LEU A 232 -18.58 -10.40 4.46
N ARG A 233 -19.58 -10.77 3.64
CA ARG A 233 -20.02 -9.96 2.49
C ARG A 233 -20.88 -8.77 2.87
N GLU A 234 -21.80 -8.95 3.82
CA GLU A 234 -22.76 -7.91 4.20
C GLU A 234 -22.18 -6.86 5.14
N ILE A 235 -21.14 -7.23 5.94
CA ILE A 235 -20.55 -6.37 6.95
C ILE A 235 -19.08 -6.05 6.61
N TYR A 236 -18.18 -7.03 6.74
CA TYR A 236 -16.72 -6.76 6.74
C TYR A 236 -16.18 -6.31 5.40
N LEU A 237 -16.65 -6.90 4.30
CA LEU A 237 -16.22 -6.52 2.95
C LEU A 237 -16.98 -5.31 2.40
N ARG A 238 -18.17 -5.02 2.95
CA ARG A 238 -18.99 -3.93 2.45
C ARG A 238 -18.30 -2.57 2.52
N ALA A 239 -17.52 -2.33 3.58
CA ALA A 239 -16.75 -1.12 3.76
C ALA A 239 -15.65 -0.93 2.69
N PHE A 240 -15.12 -2.03 2.14
CA PHE A 240 -14.11 -2.02 1.07
C PHE A 240 -14.74 -1.92 -0.33
N GLU A 241 -15.90 -2.54 -0.52
CA GLU A 241 -16.59 -2.54 -1.82
C GLU A 241 -16.87 -1.13 -2.33
N PHE A 242 -17.31 -0.22 -1.45
CA PHE A 242 -17.65 1.15 -1.85
C PHE A 242 -16.47 1.96 -2.37
N PRO A 243 -15.33 2.09 -1.65
CA PRO A 243 -14.18 2.83 -2.18
C PRO A 243 -13.62 2.19 -3.47
N VAL A 244 -13.70 0.88 -3.63
CA VAL A 244 -13.30 0.21 -4.88
C VAL A 244 -14.29 0.53 -6.01
N ARG A 245 -15.57 0.15 -5.85
CA ARG A 245 -16.53 0.23 -6.96
C ARG A 245 -17.09 1.63 -7.21
N ARG A 246 -17.20 2.46 -6.17
CA ARG A 246 -17.78 3.83 -6.25
C ARG A 246 -16.73 4.92 -6.11
N GLY A 247 -15.65 4.67 -5.39
CA GLY A 247 -14.54 5.58 -5.23
C GLY A 247 -13.53 5.49 -6.36
N GLY A 248 -13.43 4.35 -7.03
CA GLY A 248 -12.43 4.08 -8.06
C GLY A 248 -11.03 3.86 -7.49
N ALA A 249 -10.92 3.35 -6.25
CA ALA A 249 -9.63 3.11 -5.60
C ALA A 249 -8.69 2.27 -6.48
N LYS A 250 -7.44 2.68 -6.59
CA LYS A 250 -6.41 2.05 -7.42
C LYS A 250 -5.39 1.25 -6.63
N SER A 251 -5.49 1.22 -5.30
CA SER A 251 -4.70 0.29 -4.49
C SER A 251 -5.48 -0.22 -3.29
N VAL A 252 -5.16 -1.45 -2.87
CA VAL A 252 -5.70 -2.12 -1.68
C VAL A 252 -4.56 -2.79 -0.94
N MET A 253 -4.56 -2.71 0.40
CA MET A 253 -3.57 -3.37 1.25
C MET A 253 -4.23 -4.52 2.01
N THR A 254 -3.66 -5.72 1.90
CA THR A 254 -4.08 -6.89 2.69
C THR A 254 -3.66 -6.75 4.14
N SER A 255 -4.36 -7.44 5.05
CA SER A 255 -4.15 -7.34 6.50
C SER A 255 -3.17 -8.40 7.03
N TYR A 256 -2.84 -8.32 8.32
CA TYR A 256 -1.95 -9.28 8.99
C TYR A 256 -2.62 -10.61 9.35
N ASN A 257 -3.91 -10.55 9.72
CA ASN A 257 -4.64 -11.66 10.32
C ASN A 257 -4.96 -12.77 9.30
N ARG A 258 -5.33 -13.91 9.85
CA ARG A 258 -6.01 -14.94 9.05
C ARG A 258 -7.51 -14.63 8.98
N LEU A 259 -8.12 -15.03 7.88
CA LEU A 259 -9.56 -15.07 7.68
C LEU A 259 -9.97 -16.53 7.47
N ASN A 260 -10.75 -17.08 8.39
CA ASN A 260 -11.15 -18.49 8.37
C ASN A 260 -9.95 -19.44 8.19
N GLY A 261 -8.86 -19.17 8.90
CA GLY A 261 -7.63 -19.98 8.91
C GLY A 261 -6.59 -19.62 7.83
N VAL A 262 -6.95 -18.85 6.78
CA VAL A 262 -6.05 -18.46 5.69
C VAL A 262 -5.56 -17.03 5.90
N TYR A 263 -4.25 -16.79 5.83
CA TYR A 263 -3.72 -15.43 5.83
C TYR A 263 -4.30 -14.60 4.68
N THR A 264 -4.74 -13.39 4.97
CA THR A 264 -5.39 -12.54 3.96
C THR A 264 -4.52 -12.28 2.73
N PRO A 265 -3.17 -12.08 2.85
CA PRO A 265 -2.32 -11.97 1.67
C PRO A 265 -2.34 -13.22 0.77
N ASN A 266 -2.56 -14.41 1.36
CA ASN A 266 -2.57 -15.69 0.63
C ASN A 266 -3.97 -16.13 0.19
N SER A 267 -4.98 -15.29 0.41
CA SER A 267 -6.36 -15.65 0.08
C SER A 267 -6.70 -15.30 -1.36
N TYR A 268 -6.66 -16.29 -2.24
CA TYR A 268 -7.11 -16.17 -3.62
C TYR A 268 -8.58 -15.72 -3.70
N ASP A 269 -9.41 -16.20 -2.80
CA ASP A 269 -10.82 -15.82 -2.74
C ASP A 269 -10.99 -14.31 -2.47
N LEU A 270 -10.19 -13.73 -1.57
CA LEU A 270 -10.21 -12.30 -1.31
C LEU A 270 -9.58 -11.49 -2.46
N CYS A 271 -8.32 -11.78 -2.76
CA CYS A 271 -7.51 -10.92 -3.63
C CYS A 271 -7.88 -11.05 -5.11
N THR A 272 -8.30 -12.24 -5.55
CA THR A 272 -8.64 -12.48 -6.95
C THR A 272 -10.14 -12.58 -7.16
N LYS A 273 -10.84 -13.55 -6.56
CA LYS A 273 -12.26 -13.78 -6.86
C LYS A 273 -13.12 -12.58 -6.47
N ILE A 274 -13.06 -12.15 -5.21
CA ILE A 274 -13.91 -11.06 -4.73
C ILE A 274 -13.44 -9.72 -5.26
N LEU A 275 -12.18 -9.36 -4.98
CA LEU A 275 -11.69 -8.03 -5.30
C LEU A 275 -11.61 -7.78 -6.81
N ARG A 276 -10.97 -8.67 -7.57
CA ARG A 276 -10.76 -8.46 -9.00
C ARG A 276 -11.93 -8.92 -9.85
N CYS A 277 -12.43 -10.16 -9.65
CA CYS A 277 -13.46 -10.71 -10.53
C CYS A 277 -14.86 -10.17 -10.20
N GLU A 278 -15.28 -10.13 -8.92
CA GLU A 278 -16.62 -9.67 -8.56
C GLU A 278 -16.73 -8.14 -8.54
N TRP A 279 -15.71 -7.42 -7.99
CA TRP A 279 -15.77 -5.97 -7.86
C TRP A 279 -15.14 -5.21 -9.03
N GLY A 280 -14.44 -5.91 -9.89
CA GLY A 280 -13.82 -5.31 -11.06
C GLY A 280 -12.56 -4.48 -10.76
N PHE A 281 -11.89 -4.72 -9.64
CA PHE A 281 -10.67 -3.99 -9.27
C PHE A 281 -9.52 -4.26 -10.27
N ASP A 282 -8.93 -3.19 -10.77
CA ASP A 282 -7.87 -3.21 -11.79
C ASP A 282 -6.53 -2.62 -11.31
N GLY A 283 -6.47 -2.22 -10.04
CA GLY A 283 -5.29 -1.60 -9.44
C GLY A 283 -4.31 -2.59 -8.80
N VAL A 284 -3.42 -2.06 -7.95
CA VAL A 284 -2.38 -2.79 -7.24
C VAL A 284 -2.89 -3.29 -5.88
N VAL A 285 -2.71 -4.57 -5.61
CA VAL A 285 -2.86 -5.14 -4.27
C VAL A 285 -1.48 -5.23 -3.63
N MET A 286 -1.30 -4.58 -2.49
CA MET A 286 -0.05 -4.68 -1.73
C MET A 286 -0.26 -5.40 -0.39
N THR A 287 0.81 -5.97 0.14
CA THR A 287 0.79 -6.54 1.48
C THR A 287 0.98 -5.45 2.54
N ASP A 288 0.42 -5.65 3.73
CA ASP A 288 0.88 -4.87 4.88
C ASP A 288 2.34 -5.20 5.20
N TRP A 289 3.05 -4.28 5.89
CA TRP A 289 4.48 -4.35 6.16
C TRP A 289 4.83 -5.60 6.98
N PHE A 290 5.72 -6.42 6.44
CA PHE A 290 6.17 -7.68 7.08
C PHE A 290 5.10 -8.76 7.25
N SER A 291 3.91 -8.64 6.68
CA SER A 291 2.86 -9.66 6.79
C SER A 291 3.21 -10.98 6.10
N THR A 292 4.23 -10.99 5.24
CA THR A 292 4.76 -12.18 4.56
C THR A 292 6.09 -12.69 5.13
N ASN A 293 6.43 -12.30 6.37
CA ASN A 293 7.60 -12.83 7.06
C ASN A 293 7.55 -14.37 7.20
N PRO A 294 8.72 -15.03 7.38
CA PRO A 294 8.77 -16.45 7.71
C PRO A 294 7.89 -16.79 8.90
N GLY A 295 7.06 -17.83 8.78
CA GLY A 295 6.07 -18.23 9.80
C GLY A 295 4.71 -17.54 9.71
N GLN A 296 4.56 -16.58 8.80
CA GLN A 296 3.30 -15.93 8.46
C GLN A 296 2.89 -16.29 7.02
N ALA A 297 2.29 -15.35 6.31
CA ALA A 297 2.02 -15.52 4.88
C ALA A 297 3.35 -15.56 4.08
N GLY A 298 3.49 -16.47 3.13
CA GLY A 298 4.65 -16.51 2.23
C GLY A 298 4.50 -15.52 1.08
N SER A 299 5.60 -14.87 0.66
CA SER A 299 5.58 -13.91 -0.45
C SER A 299 5.19 -14.56 -1.78
N ALA A 300 5.69 -15.77 -2.05
CA ALA A 300 5.32 -16.53 -3.25
C ALA A 300 3.81 -16.86 -3.28
N LEU A 301 3.25 -17.30 -2.15
CA LEU A 301 1.83 -17.60 -2.02
C LEU A 301 0.96 -16.33 -2.11
N ALA A 302 1.45 -15.19 -1.60
CA ALA A 302 0.75 -13.92 -1.72
C ALA A 302 0.62 -13.48 -3.18
N LEU A 303 1.70 -13.56 -3.98
CA LEU A 303 1.66 -13.28 -5.42
C LEU A 303 0.74 -14.27 -6.16
N ALA A 304 0.79 -15.56 -5.81
CA ALA A 304 -0.10 -16.56 -6.40
C ALA A 304 -1.58 -16.26 -6.10
N ALA A 305 -1.88 -15.69 -4.94
CA ALA A 305 -3.23 -15.30 -4.53
C ALA A 305 -3.73 -14.00 -5.19
N GLY A 306 -2.85 -13.18 -5.80
CA GLY A 306 -3.21 -11.94 -6.46
C GLY A 306 -2.80 -10.66 -5.73
N ASN A 307 -1.92 -10.74 -4.70
CA ASN A 307 -1.12 -9.59 -4.28
C ASN A 307 -0.10 -9.27 -5.36
N ASP A 308 0.19 -8.01 -5.59
CA ASP A 308 1.11 -7.57 -6.64
C ASP A 308 2.41 -7.02 -6.07
N LEU A 309 2.39 -6.42 -4.87
CA LEU A 309 3.53 -5.73 -4.28
C LEU A 309 3.77 -6.18 -2.84
N ILE A 310 4.94 -6.74 -2.58
CA ILE A 310 5.36 -7.24 -1.27
C ILE A 310 6.10 -6.14 -0.50
N MET A 311 5.53 -5.69 0.61
CA MET A 311 6.07 -4.61 1.43
C MET A 311 6.61 -5.11 2.79
N PRO A 312 7.61 -4.43 3.36
CA PRO A 312 8.35 -3.27 2.84
C PRO A 312 9.44 -3.64 1.82
N GLY A 313 9.56 -4.90 1.49
CA GLY A 313 10.59 -5.45 0.61
C GLY A 313 11.87 -5.90 1.32
N GLY A 314 12.80 -6.39 0.53
CA GLY A 314 14.08 -6.93 1.00
C GLY A 314 14.41 -8.30 0.38
N THR A 315 15.66 -8.71 0.55
CA THR A 315 16.21 -9.92 -0.09
C THR A 315 15.53 -11.22 0.33
N ILE A 316 15.02 -11.28 1.57
CA ILE A 316 14.32 -12.47 2.09
C ILE A 316 13.04 -12.73 1.31
N PHE A 317 12.26 -11.70 1.02
CA PHE A 317 11.01 -11.79 0.26
C PHE A 317 11.28 -12.16 -1.20
N LYS A 318 12.26 -11.51 -1.84
CA LYS A 318 12.69 -11.87 -3.19
C LYS A 318 13.13 -13.32 -3.29
N ARG A 319 13.89 -13.81 -2.30
CA ARG A 319 14.36 -15.20 -2.26
C ARG A 319 13.19 -16.19 -2.16
N ASP A 320 12.16 -15.90 -1.36
CA ASP A 320 10.96 -16.75 -1.26
C ASP A 320 10.20 -16.79 -2.59
N ILE A 321 10.08 -15.65 -3.29
CA ILE A 321 9.44 -15.58 -4.62
C ILE A 321 10.18 -16.47 -5.62
N LEU A 322 11.50 -16.31 -5.74
CA LEU A 322 12.31 -17.10 -6.67
C LEU A 322 12.28 -18.60 -6.32
N LYS A 323 12.32 -18.93 -5.02
CA LYS A 323 12.13 -20.31 -4.58
C LYS A 323 10.73 -20.82 -4.92
N GLY A 324 9.69 -19.99 -4.77
CA GLY A 324 8.30 -20.35 -5.11
C GLY A 324 8.11 -20.72 -6.58
N LEU A 325 8.88 -20.11 -7.50
CA LEU A 325 8.89 -20.49 -8.92
C LEU A 325 9.50 -21.90 -9.14
N THR A 326 10.50 -22.26 -8.36
CA THR A 326 11.18 -23.56 -8.51
C THR A 326 10.46 -24.71 -7.82
N ASP A 327 9.75 -24.44 -6.70
CA ASP A 327 9.02 -25.46 -5.95
C ASP A 327 7.52 -25.52 -6.26
N GLY A 328 7.04 -24.73 -7.23
CA GLY A 328 5.68 -24.77 -7.76
C GLY A 328 4.62 -24.01 -6.93
N ARG A 329 5.02 -23.29 -5.86
CA ARG A 329 4.09 -22.44 -5.08
C ARG A 329 3.64 -21.18 -5.83
N LEU A 330 4.39 -20.76 -6.85
CA LEU A 330 4.10 -19.60 -7.69
C LEU A 330 4.32 -19.96 -9.15
N SER A 331 3.33 -19.74 -10.01
CA SER A 331 3.53 -19.86 -11.45
C SER A 331 4.20 -18.61 -12.04
N ARG A 332 4.97 -18.79 -13.12
CA ARG A 332 5.59 -17.66 -13.82
C ARG A 332 4.55 -16.68 -14.37
N GLU A 333 3.38 -17.19 -14.77
CA GLU A 333 2.27 -16.37 -15.24
C GLU A 333 1.69 -15.49 -14.14
N ALA A 334 1.51 -16.01 -12.91
CA ALA A 334 1.08 -15.23 -11.78
C ALA A 334 2.10 -14.14 -11.43
N LEU A 335 3.42 -14.42 -11.49
CA LEU A 335 4.46 -13.43 -11.32
C LEU A 335 4.39 -12.32 -12.39
N ARG A 336 4.20 -12.71 -13.67
CA ARG A 336 4.03 -11.75 -14.78
C ARG A 336 2.84 -10.84 -14.58
N ARG A 337 1.69 -11.41 -14.18
CA ARG A 337 0.48 -10.63 -13.88
C ARG A 337 0.73 -9.60 -12.77
N CYS A 338 1.33 -10.01 -11.66
CA CYS A 338 1.66 -9.10 -10.56
C CYS A 338 2.63 -8.00 -11.01
N CYS A 339 3.67 -8.37 -11.73
CA CYS A 339 4.64 -7.45 -12.31
C CYS A 339 3.96 -6.44 -13.26
N ALA A 340 3.05 -6.92 -14.12
CA ALA A 340 2.29 -6.09 -15.05
C ALA A 340 1.40 -5.06 -14.32
N ASN A 341 0.73 -5.46 -13.25
CA ASN A 341 -0.11 -4.56 -12.45
C ASN A 341 0.72 -3.44 -11.78
N VAL A 342 1.86 -3.80 -11.18
CA VAL A 342 2.77 -2.81 -10.58
C VAL A 342 3.35 -1.88 -11.64
N ALA A 343 3.86 -2.42 -12.75
CA ALA A 343 4.44 -1.62 -13.84
C ALA A 343 3.39 -0.68 -14.47
N ALA A 344 2.17 -1.14 -14.70
CA ALA A 344 1.07 -0.33 -15.23
C ALA A 344 0.77 0.86 -14.31
N SER A 345 0.65 0.60 -13.01
CA SER A 345 0.39 1.66 -12.03
C SER A 345 1.52 2.70 -11.97
N ILE A 346 2.78 2.27 -12.10
CA ILE A 346 3.92 3.19 -12.14
C ILE A 346 3.89 4.02 -13.42
N LEU A 347 3.68 3.39 -14.58
CA LEU A 347 3.63 4.10 -15.88
C LEU A 347 2.50 5.13 -15.94
N ASP A 348 1.40 4.90 -15.24
CA ASP A 348 0.29 5.85 -15.10
C ASP A 348 0.52 6.90 -13.99
N SER A 349 1.60 6.82 -13.22
CA SER A 349 1.86 7.74 -12.11
C SER A 349 2.26 9.14 -12.55
N ALA A 350 2.03 10.13 -11.69
CA ALA A 350 2.47 11.51 -11.93
C ALA A 350 4.00 11.59 -12.01
N ILE A 351 4.72 10.86 -11.15
CA ILE A 351 6.19 10.80 -11.13
C ILE A 351 6.74 10.25 -12.45
N GLN A 352 6.13 9.22 -13.02
CA GLN A 352 6.55 8.69 -14.33
C GLN A 352 6.47 9.76 -15.42
N ARG A 353 5.34 10.48 -15.48
CA ARG A 353 5.14 11.55 -16.49
C ARG A 353 6.08 12.73 -16.30
N GLU A 354 6.42 13.06 -15.04
CA GLU A 354 7.29 14.19 -14.72
C GLU A 354 8.75 13.93 -15.07
N TYR A 355 9.25 12.71 -14.77
CA TYR A 355 10.69 12.42 -14.80
C TYR A 355 11.14 11.58 -16.00
N ILE A 356 10.25 10.84 -16.64
CA ILE A 356 10.59 9.93 -17.75
C ILE A 356 9.79 10.24 -19.03
N GLY A 357 8.52 10.62 -18.87
CA GLY A 357 7.58 10.88 -19.97
C GLY A 357 6.68 9.71 -20.34
#